data_f0b29b1003dc79cba3b67a4627662f3a
#
_entry.id   f0b29b1003dc79cba3b67a4627662f3a
#
_cell.length_a   1.000
_cell.length_b   1.000
_cell.length_c   1.000
_cell.angle_alpha   90.00
_cell.angle_beta   90.00
_cell.angle_gamma   90.00
#
_symmetry.space_group_name_H-M   'P 1'
#
loop_
_entity.id
_entity.type
_entity.pdbx_description
1 polymer ?
#
loop_
_entity_poly.entity_id
_entity_poly.type
_entity_poly.pdbx_seq_one_letter_code
_entity_poly.pdbx_strand_id
1 'polypeptide(L)'
;MKFRLAPSKKINPSDQYLARMMMNVMLQPLKHPDQSVLVSVFTPCELMQEAGLYPYNVESFSCYLTASSAERAFLQSAEDSGLSETLCSYHKTFIGAAEKGLLPKPKCIVYTNLACDANLLTFQRLAEFFHVPVFSIDVPSGQTSENVAYVAAQLR
;
A
#
# COMPACT_ATOMS: atom_id res chain seq x y z
N MET A 1 17.66 -4.65 9.92
CA MET A 1 18.29 -4.87 8.61
C MET A 1 18.88 -3.55 8.14
N LYS A 2 20.21 -3.41 8.07
CA LYS A 2 20.84 -2.17 7.57
C LYS A 2 20.99 -2.31 6.07
N PHE A 3 20.14 -1.64 5.29
CA PHE A 3 20.35 -1.52 3.85
C PHE A 3 21.64 -0.72 3.62
N ARG A 4 22.72 -1.39 3.22
CA ARG A 4 23.86 -0.73 2.59
C ARG A 4 23.52 -0.54 1.12
N LEU A 5 23.11 0.68 0.76
CA LEU A 5 23.15 1.10 -0.63
C LEU A 5 24.61 0.96 -1.11
N ALA A 6 24.80 0.19 -2.18
CA ALA A 6 26.13 0.05 -2.78
C ALA A 6 26.68 1.46 -3.11
N PRO A 7 27.98 1.71 -2.93
CA PRO A 7 28.57 2.99 -3.26
C PRO A 7 28.62 3.12 -4.78
N SER A 8 27.57 3.65 -5.37
CA SER A 8 27.53 4.01 -6.78
C SER A 8 27.62 5.53 -6.90
N LYS A 9 28.47 5.97 -7.83
CA LYS A 9 28.60 7.33 -8.41
C LYS A 9 27.73 8.40 -7.76
N LYS A 10 28.34 9.48 -7.30
CA LYS A 10 27.76 10.70 -6.70
C LYS A 10 26.23 10.78 -6.79
N ILE A 11 25.55 10.22 -5.82
CA ILE A 11 24.09 10.35 -5.69
C ILE A 11 23.82 11.81 -5.37
N ASN A 12 22.96 12.45 -6.16
CA ASN A 12 22.56 13.82 -5.95
C ASN A 12 22.00 13.98 -4.51
N PRO A 13 22.29 15.07 -3.78
CA PRO A 13 21.74 15.31 -2.44
C PRO A 13 20.21 15.22 -2.36
N SER A 14 19.48 15.65 -3.41
CA SER A 14 18.03 15.49 -3.50
C SER A 14 17.59 14.03 -3.53
N ASP A 15 18.30 13.18 -4.27
CA ASP A 15 17.97 11.75 -4.35
C ASP A 15 18.23 11.04 -3.01
N GLN A 16 19.29 11.46 -2.31
CA GLN A 16 19.57 10.95 -0.95
C GLN A 16 18.48 11.37 0.04
N TYR A 17 18.00 12.60 -0.06
CA TYR A 17 16.92 13.10 0.78
C TYR A 17 15.62 12.34 0.52
N LEU A 18 15.21 12.21 -0.73
CA LEU A 18 14.03 11.43 -1.12
C LEU A 18 14.11 9.98 -0.67
N ALA A 19 15.25 9.32 -0.89
CA ALA A 19 15.43 7.94 -0.46
C ALA A 19 15.29 7.79 1.07
N ARG A 20 15.83 8.75 1.86
CA ARG A 20 15.67 8.74 3.32
C ARG A 20 14.23 8.98 3.75
N MET A 21 13.52 9.92 3.11
CA MET A 21 12.10 10.16 3.38
C MET A 21 11.25 8.92 3.08
N MET A 22 11.42 8.34 1.90
CA MET A 22 10.70 7.13 1.51
C MET A 22 10.95 5.98 2.50
N MET A 23 12.21 5.76 2.88
CA MET A 23 12.56 4.75 3.88
C MET A 23 11.90 5.03 5.24
N ASN A 24 11.86 6.27 5.68
CA ASN A 24 11.20 6.62 6.94
C ASN A 24 9.69 6.34 6.89
N VAL A 25 9.01 6.76 5.82
CA VAL A 25 7.58 6.51 5.63
C VAL A 25 7.27 5.02 5.65
N MET A 26 8.12 4.19 5.03
CA MET A 26 7.92 2.73 5.02
C MET A 26 8.29 2.05 6.34
N LEU A 27 9.21 2.62 7.11
CA LEU A 27 9.66 2.01 8.37
C LEU A 27 8.73 2.31 9.55
N GLN A 28 8.02 3.43 9.55
CA GLN A 28 7.13 3.80 10.66
C GLN A 28 6.00 2.80 10.87
N PRO A 29 5.24 2.40 9.83
CA PRO A 29 4.20 1.37 9.97
C PRO A 29 4.73 0.03 10.48
N LEU A 30 5.96 -0.33 10.11
CA LEU A 30 6.60 -1.57 10.59
C LEU A 30 7.00 -1.50 12.06
N LYS A 31 7.32 -0.31 12.57
CA LYS A 31 7.67 -0.09 13.99
C LYS A 31 6.43 0.05 14.88
N HIS A 32 5.35 0.54 14.30
CA HIS A 32 4.09 0.84 14.99
C HIS A 32 2.91 0.16 14.28
N PRO A 33 2.86 -1.18 14.24
CA PRO A 33 1.83 -1.91 13.49
C PRO A 33 0.42 -1.63 13.99
N ASP A 34 0.24 -1.40 15.27
CA ASP A 34 -1.01 -1.03 15.92
C ASP A 34 -1.56 0.35 15.50
N GLN A 35 -0.74 1.19 14.92
CA GLN A 35 -1.09 2.49 14.35
C GLN A 35 -0.95 2.51 12.81
N SER A 36 -0.58 1.39 12.20
CA SER A 36 -0.43 1.31 10.75
C SER A 36 -1.78 1.17 10.04
N VAL A 37 -1.86 1.75 8.85
CA VAL A 37 -3.00 1.64 7.94
C VAL A 37 -2.48 1.22 6.58
N LEU A 38 -2.94 0.09 6.04
CA LEU A 38 -2.62 -0.25 4.66
C LEU A 38 -3.48 0.57 3.73
N VAL A 39 -2.85 1.17 2.73
CA VAL A 39 -3.52 2.10 1.81
C VAL A 39 -3.21 1.78 0.36
N SER A 40 -4.16 2.07 -0.53
CA SER A 40 -3.92 2.08 -1.98
C SER A 40 -3.29 3.39 -2.43
N VAL A 41 -2.73 3.39 -3.64
CA VAL A 41 -2.33 4.63 -4.32
C VAL A 41 -3.56 5.56 -4.43
N PHE A 42 -3.38 6.87 -4.33
CA PHE A 42 -4.42 7.89 -4.29
C PHE A 42 -5.32 7.90 -3.05
N THR A 43 -5.03 7.11 -2.04
CA THR A 43 -5.67 7.29 -0.73
C THR A 43 -5.12 8.57 -0.07
N PRO A 44 -5.97 9.44 0.50
CA PRO A 44 -5.55 10.70 1.13
C PRO A 44 -4.81 10.43 2.44
N CYS A 45 -3.53 10.09 2.34
CA CYS A 45 -2.69 9.68 3.46
C CYS A 45 -2.51 10.76 4.54
N GLU A 46 -2.59 12.03 4.15
CA GLU A 46 -2.49 13.19 5.04
C GLU A 46 -3.56 13.20 6.13
N LEU A 47 -4.78 12.75 5.83
CA LEU A 47 -5.85 12.64 6.82
C LEU A 47 -5.53 11.60 7.91
N MET A 48 -4.90 10.51 7.52
CA MET A 48 -4.48 9.46 8.46
C MET A 48 -3.30 9.92 9.30
N GLN A 49 -2.36 10.66 8.72
CA GLN A 49 -1.22 11.22 9.43
C GLN A 49 -1.66 12.24 10.48
N GLU A 50 -2.63 13.10 10.17
CA GLU A 50 -3.24 14.03 11.13
C GLU A 50 -3.96 13.30 12.28
N ALA A 51 -4.52 12.12 12.01
CA ALA A 51 -5.10 11.24 13.02
C ALA A 51 -4.06 10.43 13.82
N GLY A 52 -2.75 10.67 13.62
CA GLY A 52 -1.67 9.96 14.31
C GLY A 52 -1.45 8.53 13.81
N LEU A 53 -1.91 8.21 12.60
CA LEU A 53 -1.76 6.91 11.98
C LEU A 53 -0.60 6.93 10.96
N TYR A 54 -0.05 5.75 10.70
CA TYR A 54 1.05 5.56 9.75
C TYR A 54 0.54 4.84 8.50
N PRO A 55 0.25 5.57 7.40
CA PRO A 55 -0.17 4.94 6.15
C PRO A 55 0.98 4.16 5.52
N TYR A 56 0.69 2.96 5.05
CA TYR A 56 1.61 2.07 4.36
C TYR A 56 1.06 1.72 2.98
N ASN A 57 1.62 2.31 1.95
CA ASN A 57 1.20 2.06 0.58
C ASN A 57 1.75 0.72 0.09
N VAL A 58 0.85 -0.25 -0.14
CA VAL A 58 1.22 -1.63 -0.50
C VAL A 58 1.69 -1.76 -1.94
N GLU A 59 1.21 -0.90 -2.85
CA GLU A 59 1.71 -0.88 -4.23
C GLU A 59 3.15 -0.35 -4.29
N SER A 60 3.47 0.66 -3.49
CA SER A 60 4.86 1.13 -3.33
C SER A 60 5.76 0.04 -2.77
N PHE A 61 5.26 -0.77 -1.84
CA PHE A 61 5.99 -1.92 -1.34
C PHE A 61 6.25 -2.96 -2.43
N SER A 62 5.26 -3.24 -3.29
CA SER A 62 5.45 -4.10 -4.48
C SER A 62 6.55 -3.58 -5.41
N CYS A 63 6.63 -2.25 -5.63
CA CYS A 63 7.72 -1.62 -6.39
C CYS A 63 9.11 -1.95 -5.78
N TYR A 64 9.24 -1.90 -4.45
CA TYR A 64 10.51 -2.23 -3.79
C TYR A 64 10.89 -3.69 -3.95
N LEU A 65 9.93 -4.61 -3.83
CA LEU A 65 10.17 -6.03 -4.04
C LEU A 65 10.61 -6.31 -5.48
N THR A 66 9.95 -5.68 -6.46
CA THR A 66 10.31 -5.80 -7.87
C THR A 66 11.69 -5.21 -8.16
N ALA A 67 12.01 -4.05 -7.60
CA ALA A 67 13.33 -3.43 -7.76
C ALA A 67 14.47 -4.29 -7.19
N SER A 68 14.18 -5.16 -6.23
CA SER A 68 15.11 -6.13 -5.66
C SER A 68 15.06 -7.50 -6.32
N SER A 69 14.27 -7.68 -7.39
CA SER A 69 14.00 -8.95 -8.09
C SER A 69 13.49 -10.06 -7.16
N ALA A 70 12.77 -9.68 -6.11
CA ALA A 70 12.23 -10.60 -5.12
C ALA A 70 10.75 -10.97 -5.35
N GLU A 71 10.10 -10.39 -6.36
CA GLU A 71 8.66 -10.50 -6.60
C GLU A 71 8.18 -11.92 -6.93
N ARG A 72 9.00 -12.73 -7.61
CA ARG A 72 8.58 -14.04 -8.14
C ARG A 72 8.03 -14.98 -7.07
N ALA A 73 8.66 -15.03 -5.90
CA ALA A 73 8.21 -15.90 -4.82
C ALA A 73 6.86 -15.47 -4.23
N PHE A 74 6.52 -14.18 -4.34
CA PHE A 74 5.25 -13.64 -3.87
C PHE A 74 4.15 -13.79 -4.91
N LEU A 75 4.47 -13.62 -6.20
CA LEU A 75 3.55 -13.89 -7.30
C LEU A 75 3.04 -15.34 -7.22
N GLN A 76 3.95 -16.29 -7.09
CA GLN A 76 3.59 -17.70 -6.97
C GLN A 76 2.73 -17.98 -5.73
N SER A 77 3.08 -17.40 -4.57
CA SER A 77 2.28 -17.57 -3.35
C SER A 77 0.85 -17.07 -3.53
N ALA A 78 0.67 -15.91 -4.15
CA ALA A 78 -0.64 -15.35 -4.40
C ALA A 78 -1.48 -16.19 -5.38
N GLU A 79 -0.86 -16.75 -6.41
CA GLU A 79 -1.50 -17.64 -7.37
C GLU A 79 -1.87 -18.99 -6.71
N ASP A 80 -0.98 -19.56 -5.91
CA ASP A 80 -1.23 -20.79 -5.15
C ASP A 80 -2.40 -20.61 -4.15
N SER A 81 -2.63 -19.39 -3.66
CA SER A 81 -3.76 -19.05 -2.78
C SER A 81 -5.08 -18.76 -3.53
N GLY A 82 -5.08 -18.91 -4.86
CA GLY A 82 -6.28 -18.84 -5.71
C GLY A 82 -6.49 -17.50 -6.41
N LEU A 83 -5.51 -16.59 -6.43
CA LEU A 83 -5.59 -15.40 -7.27
C LEU A 83 -5.29 -15.74 -8.73
N SER A 84 -6.01 -15.08 -9.64
CA SER A 84 -5.84 -15.30 -11.09
C SER A 84 -4.43 -14.91 -11.54
N GLU A 85 -3.84 -15.72 -12.41
CA GLU A 85 -2.57 -15.41 -13.09
C GLU A 85 -2.64 -14.09 -13.87
N THR A 86 -3.83 -13.73 -14.38
CA THR A 86 -4.07 -12.51 -15.16
C THR A 86 -4.21 -11.25 -14.30
N LEU A 87 -4.31 -11.40 -12.97
CA LEU A 87 -4.36 -10.25 -12.06
C LEU A 87 -3.03 -9.49 -12.12
N CYS A 88 -3.12 -8.17 -11.96
CA CYS A 88 -1.96 -7.28 -11.93
C CYS A 88 -0.87 -7.81 -10.98
N SER A 89 0.37 -7.88 -11.45
CA SER A 89 1.50 -8.40 -10.69
C SER A 89 1.79 -7.61 -9.41
N TYR A 90 1.54 -6.30 -9.38
CA TYR A 90 1.66 -5.50 -8.16
C TYR A 90 0.72 -6.00 -7.07
N HIS A 91 -0.53 -6.25 -7.40
CA HIS A 91 -1.53 -6.77 -6.47
C HIS A 91 -1.16 -8.18 -5.96
N LYS A 92 -0.75 -9.06 -6.84
CA LYS A 92 -0.28 -10.40 -6.46
C LYS A 92 0.95 -10.31 -5.55
N THR A 93 1.88 -9.40 -5.84
CA THR A 93 3.11 -9.25 -5.04
C THR A 93 2.82 -8.85 -3.60
N PHE A 94 1.97 -7.85 -3.34
CA PHE A 94 1.69 -7.46 -1.96
C PHE A 94 0.80 -8.48 -1.23
N ILE A 95 -0.13 -9.16 -1.91
CA ILE A 95 -0.91 -10.25 -1.31
C ILE A 95 0.02 -11.40 -0.89
N GLY A 96 0.85 -11.89 -1.81
CA GLY A 96 1.79 -12.97 -1.50
C GLY A 96 2.82 -12.57 -0.43
N ALA A 97 3.20 -11.30 -0.37
CA ALA A 97 4.06 -10.79 0.70
C ALA A 97 3.33 -10.75 2.06
N ALA A 98 2.05 -10.42 2.08
CA ALA A 98 1.23 -10.51 3.30
C ALA A 98 1.13 -11.95 3.78
N GLU A 99 0.83 -12.90 2.90
CA GLU A 99 0.74 -14.33 3.20
C GLU A 99 2.06 -14.91 3.75
N LYS A 100 3.19 -14.37 3.30
CA LYS A 100 4.52 -14.73 3.82
C LYS A 100 4.95 -13.93 5.07
N GLY A 101 4.06 -13.13 5.65
CA GLY A 101 4.30 -12.40 6.89
C GLY A 101 5.24 -11.19 6.75
N LEU A 102 5.40 -10.64 5.55
CA LEU A 102 6.26 -9.47 5.32
C LEU A 102 5.53 -8.13 5.52
N LEU A 103 4.21 -8.13 5.52
CA LEU A 103 3.44 -6.95 5.86
C LEU A 103 3.03 -6.98 7.35
N PRO A 104 3.08 -5.84 8.03
CA PRO A 104 2.59 -5.75 9.40
C PRO A 104 1.07 -5.93 9.42
N LYS A 105 0.52 -6.53 10.48
CA LYS A 105 -0.91 -6.51 10.71
C LYS A 105 -1.33 -5.06 10.97
N PRO A 106 -2.14 -4.44 10.11
CA PRO A 106 -2.54 -3.05 10.28
C PRO A 106 -3.67 -2.91 11.30
N LYS A 107 -3.91 -1.67 11.74
CA LYS A 107 -5.11 -1.31 12.50
C LYS A 107 -6.38 -1.40 11.64
N CYS A 108 -6.29 -0.94 10.40
CA CYS A 108 -7.35 -1.01 9.39
C CYS A 108 -6.75 -0.88 7.99
N ILE A 109 -7.61 -0.99 6.99
CA ILE A 109 -7.26 -0.84 5.58
C ILE A 109 -8.15 0.25 4.98
N VAL A 110 -7.56 1.16 4.19
CA VAL A 110 -8.30 2.20 3.47
C VAL A 110 -7.83 2.22 2.02
N TYR A 111 -8.77 2.15 1.10
CA TYR A 111 -8.46 2.18 -0.33
C TYR A 111 -9.46 3.01 -1.12
N THR A 112 -9.08 3.38 -2.34
CA THR A 112 -9.96 4.07 -3.30
C THR A 112 -10.20 3.20 -4.54
N ASN A 113 -11.33 3.40 -5.23
CA ASN A 113 -11.58 2.81 -6.54
C ASN A 113 -10.94 3.62 -7.69
N LEU A 114 -10.20 4.68 -7.38
CA LEU A 114 -9.80 5.69 -8.36
C LEU A 114 -8.81 5.17 -9.41
N ALA A 115 -7.91 4.27 -9.06
CA ALA A 115 -6.84 3.84 -9.94
C ALA A 115 -7.16 2.54 -10.68
N CYS A 116 -7.77 1.59 -10.00
CA CYS A 116 -7.89 0.22 -10.48
C CYS A 116 -9.02 -0.52 -9.78
N ASP A 117 -9.88 -1.18 -10.53
CA ASP A 117 -10.96 -2.01 -9.98
C ASP A 117 -10.43 -3.22 -9.18
N ALA A 118 -9.21 -3.66 -9.45
CA ALA A 118 -8.57 -4.70 -8.66
C ALA A 118 -8.44 -4.35 -7.18
N ASN A 119 -8.45 -3.06 -6.81
CA ASN A 119 -8.44 -2.62 -5.42
C ASN A 119 -9.64 -3.18 -4.65
N LEU A 120 -10.83 -3.21 -5.26
CA LEU A 120 -12.04 -3.73 -4.63
C LEU A 120 -11.87 -5.18 -4.15
N LEU A 121 -11.20 -6.00 -4.93
CA LEU A 121 -10.95 -7.40 -4.60
C LEU A 121 -9.78 -7.56 -3.61
N THR A 122 -8.66 -6.94 -3.92
CA THR A 122 -7.40 -7.26 -3.25
C THR A 122 -7.28 -6.63 -1.86
N PHE A 123 -7.84 -5.45 -1.65
CA PHE A 123 -7.86 -4.84 -0.31
C PHE A 123 -8.88 -5.50 0.62
N GLN A 124 -9.99 -6.01 0.10
CA GLN A 124 -10.89 -6.86 0.87
C GLN A 124 -10.23 -8.18 1.26
N ARG A 125 -9.52 -8.81 0.31
CA ARG A 125 -8.73 -10.02 0.60
C ARG A 125 -7.70 -9.79 1.71
N LEU A 126 -6.99 -8.65 1.70
CA LEU A 126 -6.07 -8.28 2.78
C LEU A 126 -6.79 -8.11 4.12
N ALA A 127 -7.96 -7.47 4.10
CA ALA A 127 -8.75 -7.26 5.33
C ALA A 127 -9.21 -8.59 5.94
N GLU A 128 -9.66 -9.52 5.11
CA GLU A 128 -10.00 -10.89 5.53
C GLU A 128 -8.79 -11.61 6.10
N PHE A 129 -7.64 -11.54 5.40
CA PHE A 129 -6.41 -12.19 5.84
C PHE A 129 -5.92 -11.68 7.20
N PHE A 130 -5.94 -10.35 7.41
CA PHE A 130 -5.50 -9.75 8.66
C PHE A 130 -6.58 -9.71 9.75
N HIS A 131 -7.85 -10.01 9.42
CA HIS A 131 -9.02 -9.84 10.31
C HIS A 131 -9.09 -8.41 10.88
N VAL A 132 -9.14 -7.41 9.99
CA VAL A 132 -9.19 -6.00 10.34
C VAL A 132 -10.29 -5.26 9.56
N PRO A 133 -10.78 -4.12 10.07
CA PRO A 133 -11.74 -3.30 9.33
C PRO A 133 -11.16 -2.80 8.00
N VAL A 134 -12.02 -2.68 6.99
CA VAL A 134 -11.69 -2.12 5.68
C VAL A 134 -12.68 -1.02 5.33
N PHE A 135 -12.16 0.07 4.78
CA PHE A 135 -12.93 1.24 4.33
C PHE A 135 -12.57 1.54 2.87
N SER A 136 -13.60 1.63 2.03
CA SER A 136 -13.44 2.08 0.66
C SER A 136 -13.87 3.54 0.54
N ILE A 137 -13.08 4.33 -0.17
CA ILE A 137 -13.46 5.68 -0.60
C ILE A 137 -13.88 5.56 -2.06
N ASP A 138 -15.17 5.66 -2.31
CA ASP A 138 -15.73 5.62 -3.65
C ASP A 138 -15.63 7.01 -4.30
N VAL A 139 -14.92 7.09 -5.41
CA VAL A 139 -14.70 8.33 -6.15
C VAL A 139 -15.39 8.21 -7.50
N PRO A 140 -16.54 8.88 -7.68
CA PRO A 140 -17.29 8.83 -8.94
C PRO A 140 -16.56 9.58 -10.05
N SER A 141 -16.82 9.19 -11.28
CA SER A 141 -16.27 9.87 -12.46
C SER A 141 -16.84 11.29 -12.61
N GLY A 142 -15.98 12.24 -13.00
CA GLY A 142 -16.35 13.65 -13.21
C GLY A 142 -16.18 14.52 -11.97
N GLN A 143 -16.11 15.84 -12.21
CA GLN A 143 -15.83 16.86 -11.18
C GLN A 143 -17.05 17.77 -10.98
N THR A 144 -18.20 17.19 -10.62
CA THR A 144 -19.39 17.97 -10.26
C THR A 144 -19.38 18.33 -8.77
N SER A 145 -20.15 19.34 -8.38
CA SER A 145 -20.34 19.72 -6.98
C SER A 145 -20.92 18.57 -6.14
N GLU A 146 -21.79 17.77 -6.73
CA GLU A 146 -22.42 16.61 -6.11
C GLU A 146 -21.39 15.51 -5.83
N ASN A 147 -20.50 15.25 -6.81
CA ASN A 147 -19.42 14.26 -6.65
C ASN A 147 -18.44 14.68 -5.56
N VAL A 148 -18.09 15.96 -5.51
CA VAL A 148 -17.22 16.49 -4.45
C VAL A 148 -17.88 16.36 -3.07
N ALA A 149 -19.17 16.72 -2.96
CA ALA A 149 -19.93 16.57 -1.73
C ALA A 149 -20.05 15.11 -1.27
N TYR A 150 -20.25 14.20 -2.23
CA TYR A 150 -20.32 12.76 -1.98
C TYR A 150 -19.00 12.21 -1.40
N VAL A 151 -17.87 12.53 -2.02
CA VAL A 151 -16.56 12.09 -1.50
C VAL A 151 -16.28 12.74 -0.14
N ALA A 152 -16.56 14.03 0.03
CA ALA A 152 -16.38 14.72 1.30
C ALA A 152 -17.21 14.12 2.45
N ALA A 153 -18.39 13.59 2.15
CA ALA A 153 -19.24 12.92 3.14
C ALA A 153 -18.65 11.58 3.63
N GLN A 154 -17.88 10.89 2.80
CA GLN A 154 -17.21 9.63 3.17
C GLN A 154 -15.97 9.88 4.06
N LEU A 155 -15.42 11.08 4.05
CA LEU A 155 -14.20 11.45 4.78
C LEU A 155 -14.50 12.07 6.17
N ARG A 156 -15.76 12.12 6.60
CA ARG A 156 -16.22 12.62 7.90
C ARG A 156 -16.49 11.50 8.90
#